data_b3c349f8d072d821490e4c4538496e9b
#
_entry.id   b3c349f8d072d821490e4c4538496e9b
#
_cell.length_a   1.000
_cell.length_b   1.000
_cell.length_c   1.000
_cell.angle_alpha   90.00
_cell.angle_beta   90.00
_cell.angle_gamma   90.00
#
_symmetry.space_group_name_H-M   'P 1'
#
loop_
_entity.id
_entity.type
_entity.pdbx_description
1 polymer ?
#
loop_
_entity_poly.entity_id
_entity_poly.type
_entity_poly.pdbx_seq_one_letter_code
_entity_poly.pdbx_strand_id
1 'polypeptide(L)'
;MQNNLKIFIDGACQPNPGSGGVGIHIIFNDIEEKISSPLSGVVSNNIAEYVALILSLETILKKKELFNKINIFSDSQLVCMQFNKKWKCKEATLAILLAKAQSLRDKIKSDFSLSYIPREQNTVADKLAKEAIS
;
A
#
# COMPACT_ATOMS: atom_id res chain seq x y z
N MET A 1 -18.59 -3.48 -19.55
CA MET A 1 -17.93 -2.49 -18.67
C MET A 1 -16.79 -3.16 -17.92
N GLN A 2 -15.61 -2.58 -17.94
CA GLN A 2 -14.47 -3.14 -17.25
C GLN A 2 -14.46 -2.72 -15.78
N ASN A 3 -14.19 -3.68 -14.90
CA ASN A 3 -14.08 -3.42 -13.47
C ASN A 3 -12.60 -3.25 -13.11
N ASN A 4 -12.10 -2.03 -13.27
CA ASN A 4 -10.72 -1.69 -12.98
C ASN A 4 -10.62 -0.98 -11.65
N LEU A 5 -9.69 -1.41 -10.82
CA LEU A 5 -9.49 -0.86 -9.49
C LEU A 5 -8.14 -0.15 -9.44
N LYS A 6 -8.14 1.11 -9.02
CA LYS A 6 -6.93 1.88 -8.78
C LYS A 6 -6.82 2.15 -7.29
N ILE A 7 -5.65 1.91 -6.73
CA ILE A 7 -5.40 2.14 -5.31
C ILE A 7 -4.08 2.90 -5.16
N PHE A 8 -4.14 4.03 -4.45
CA PHE A 8 -2.95 4.81 -4.09
C PHE A 8 -2.67 4.59 -2.63
N ILE A 9 -1.45 4.24 -2.28
CA ILE A 9 -1.07 3.91 -0.90
C ILE A 9 0.09 4.75 -0.43
N ASP A 10 0.13 5.03 0.88
CA ASP A 10 1.25 5.69 1.51
C ASP A 10 1.34 5.26 2.97
N GLY A 11 2.56 5.23 3.49
CA GLY A 11 2.81 5.00 4.90
C GLY A 11 3.77 6.06 5.40
N ALA A 12 3.55 6.54 6.61
CA ALA A 12 4.36 7.59 7.19
C ALA A 12 4.57 7.35 8.67
N CYS A 13 5.63 7.90 9.22
CA CYS A 13 5.84 7.94 10.66
C CYS A 13 6.48 9.26 11.05
N GLN A 14 6.28 9.64 12.30
CA GLN A 14 6.81 10.91 12.79
C GLN A 14 7.04 10.82 14.30
N PRO A 15 8.31 11.00 14.75
CA PRO A 15 9.51 11.03 13.92
C PRO A 15 9.80 9.69 13.25
N ASN A 16 10.91 9.56 12.53
CA ASN A 16 11.30 8.29 11.89
C ASN A 16 12.50 7.69 12.64
N PRO A 17 12.35 6.60 13.47
CA PRO A 17 11.11 5.89 13.71
C PRO A 17 10.20 6.60 14.72
N GLY A 18 8.92 6.27 14.68
CA GLY A 18 7.95 6.89 15.58
C GLY A 18 6.54 6.39 15.34
N SER A 19 5.58 7.22 15.73
CA SER A 19 4.16 6.92 15.50
C SER A 19 3.88 6.89 14.00
N GLY A 20 3.17 5.87 13.55
CA GLY A 20 2.91 5.68 12.13
C GLY A 20 1.46 5.78 11.74
N GLY A 21 1.25 6.00 10.45
CA GLY A 21 -0.07 6.04 9.85
C GLY A 21 -0.02 5.54 8.41
N VAL A 22 -1.17 5.07 7.94
CA VAL A 22 -1.35 4.54 6.60
C VAL A 22 -2.49 5.27 5.92
N GLY A 23 -2.28 5.61 4.66
CA GLY A 23 -3.30 6.20 3.81
C GLY A 23 -3.56 5.31 2.60
N ILE A 24 -4.83 5.07 2.31
CA ILE A 24 -5.25 4.27 1.16
C ILE A 24 -6.37 5.02 0.45
N HIS A 25 -6.16 5.29 -0.83
CA HIS A 25 -7.14 5.98 -1.68
C HIS A 25 -7.54 5.03 -2.79
N ILE A 26 -8.80 4.60 -2.76
CA ILE A 26 -9.33 3.59 -3.68
C ILE A 26 -10.27 4.28 -4.66
N ILE A 27 -10.06 4.03 -5.94
CA ILE A 27 -10.94 4.52 -7.01
C ILE A 27 -11.45 3.32 -7.78
N PHE A 28 -12.77 3.15 -7.77
CA PHE A 28 -13.44 2.08 -8.50
C PHE A 28 -14.58 2.68 -9.29
N ASN A 29 -14.41 2.77 -10.61
CA ASN A 29 -15.33 3.49 -11.49
C ASN A 29 -15.47 4.94 -11.00
N ASP A 30 -16.68 5.39 -10.65
CA ASP A 30 -16.90 6.75 -10.15
C ASP A 30 -16.94 6.83 -8.63
N ILE A 31 -16.61 5.74 -7.94
CA ILE A 31 -16.66 5.66 -6.47
C ILE A 31 -15.27 5.82 -5.91
N GLU A 32 -15.11 6.70 -4.93
CA GLU A 32 -13.87 6.85 -4.18
C GLU A 32 -14.06 6.39 -2.75
N GLU A 33 -13.05 5.73 -2.24
CA GLU A 33 -12.99 5.34 -0.83
C GLU A 33 -11.65 5.82 -0.28
N LYS A 34 -11.67 6.43 0.90
CA LYS A 34 -10.46 6.96 1.54
C LYS A 34 -10.32 6.34 2.92
N ILE A 35 -9.16 5.76 3.18
CA ILE A 35 -8.87 5.11 4.46
C ILE A 35 -7.66 5.79 5.07
N SER A 36 -7.79 6.20 6.33
CA SER A 36 -6.71 6.75 7.14
C SER A 36 -6.66 5.92 8.41
N SER A 37 -5.55 5.22 8.65
CA SER A 37 -5.47 4.28 9.77
C SER A 37 -4.17 4.45 10.53
N PRO A 38 -4.23 4.65 11.86
CA PRO A 38 -3.02 4.71 12.68
C PRO A 38 -2.43 3.32 12.84
N LEU A 39 -1.10 3.29 13.02
CA LEU A 39 -0.39 2.06 13.31
C LEU A 39 -0.05 2.02 14.80
N SER A 40 -0.07 0.82 15.39
CA SER A 40 0.30 0.67 16.79
C SER A 40 1.81 0.58 16.93
N GLY A 41 2.32 1.13 18.04
CA GLY A 41 3.74 1.07 18.36
C GLY A 41 4.59 2.03 17.54
N VAL A 42 5.89 1.80 17.61
CA VAL A 42 6.88 2.61 16.90
C VAL A 42 7.26 1.89 15.61
N VAL A 43 7.17 2.59 14.49
CA VAL A 43 7.49 2.03 13.18
C VAL A 43 8.47 2.94 12.45
N SER A 44 9.19 2.36 11.48
CA SER A 44 9.98 3.13 10.54
C SER A 44 9.14 3.51 9.32
N ASN A 45 9.63 4.45 8.52
CA ASN A 45 8.96 4.78 7.25
C ASN A 45 8.78 3.54 6.38
N ASN A 46 9.81 2.71 6.26
CA ASN A 46 9.73 1.53 5.40
C ASN A 46 8.72 0.50 5.91
N ILE A 47 8.63 0.32 7.23
CA ILE A 47 7.62 -0.56 7.82
C ILE A 47 6.22 -0.01 7.51
N ALA A 48 5.99 1.30 7.71
CA ALA A 48 4.70 1.91 7.43
C ALA A 48 4.30 1.73 5.96
N GLU A 49 5.25 1.89 5.04
CA GLU A 49 4.98 1.70 3.61
C GLU A 49 4.58 0.26 3.28
N TYR A 50 5.26 -0.73 3.88
CA TYR A 50 4.87 -2.14 3.69
C TYR A 50 3.51 -2.44 4.28
N VAL A 51 3.20 -1.86 5.45
CA VAL A 51 1.88 -2.07 6.07
C VAL A 51 0.78 -1.47 5.18
N ALA A 52 1.05 -0.31 4.55
CA ALA A 52 0.10 0.27 3.61
C ALA A 52 -0.21 -0.70 2.46
N LEU A 53 0.82 -1.34 1.91
CA LEU A 53 0.64 -2.34 0.85
C LEU A 53 -0.16 -3.54 1.36
N ILE A 54 0.19 -4.07 2.53
CA ILE A 54 -0.50 -5.23 3.10
C ILE A 54 -1.98 -4.92 3.35
N LEU A 55 -2.28 -3.76 3.96
CA LEU A 55 -3.66 -3.38 4.22
C LEU A 55 -4.46 -3.19 2.93
N SER A 56 -3.83 -2.65 1.89
CA SER A 56 -4.52 -2.50 0.60
C SER A 56 -4.84 -3.86 -0.01
N LEU A 57 -3.92 -4.83 0.08
CA LEU A 57 -4.16 -6.18 -0.43
C LEU A 57 -5.26 -6.88 0.36
N GLU A 58 -5.26 -6.74 1.69
CA GLU A 58 -6.33 -7.30 2.52
C GLU A 58 -7.68 -6.67 2.19
N THR A 59 -7.71 -5.38 1.92
CA THR A 59 -8.93 -4.67 1.53
C THR A 59 -9.46 -5.22 0.21
N ILE A 60 -8.59 -5.44 -0.77
CA ILE A 60 -8.98 -6.03 -2.06
C ILE A 60 -9.61 -7.40 -1.85
N LEU A 61 -8.98 -8.24 -1.02
CA LEU A 61 -9.45 -9.60 -0.79
C LEU A 61 -10.77 -9.67 -0.04
N LYS A 62 -11.12 -8.62 0.71
CA LYS A 62 -12.42 -8.54 1.39
C LYS A 62 -13.55 -8.09 0.47
N LYS A 63 -13.23 -7.49 -0.67
CA LYS A 63 -14.25 -7.06 -1.62
C LYS A 63 -14.78 -8.26 -2.36
N LYS A 64 -16.09 -8.28 -2.57
CA LYS A 64 -16.76 -9.40 -3.24
C LYS A 64 -16.83 -9.22 -4.75
N GLU A 65 -16.51 -8.03 -5.24
CA GLU A 65 -16.53 -7.75 -6.67
C GLU A 65 -15.38 -8.46 -7.38
N LEU A 66 -15.61 -8.85 -8.61
CA LEU A 66 -14.58 -9.38 -9.48
C LEU A 66 -13.98 -8.23 -10.28
N PHE A 67 -12.68 -8.05 -10.13
CA PHE A 67 -11.95 -6.99 -10.84
C PHE A 67 -11.23 -7.58 -12.05
N ASN A 68 -11.27 -6.86 -13.17
CA ASN A 68 -10.51 -7.24 -14.36
C ASN A 68 -9.04 -6.91 -14.16
N LYS A 69 -8.78 -5.73 -13.61
CA LYS A 69 -7.42 -5.24 -13.42
C LYS A 69 -7.33 -4.45 -12.12
N ILE A 70 -6.25 -4.68 -11.38
CA ILE A 70 -5.97 -3.97 -10.14
C ILE A 70 -4.60 -3.32 -10.28
N ASN A 71 -4.56 -2.00 -10.13
CA ASN A 71 -3.31 -1.24 -10.12
C ASN A 71 -3.14 -0.57 -8.77
N ILE A 72 -2.05 -0.88 -8.09
CA ILE A 72 -1.66 -0.20 -6.86
C ILE A 72 -0.49 0.72 -7.18
N PHE A 73 -0.54 1.95 -6.68
CA PHE A 73 0.50 2.96 -6.88
C PHE A 73 1.07 3.37 -5.53
N SER A 74 2.39 3.42 -5.46
CA SER A 74 3.12 3.81 -4.25
C SER A 74 4.27 4.73 -4.62
N ASP A 75 4.58 5.69 -3.75
CA ASP A 75 5.77 6.53 -3.92
C ASP A 75 6.98 5.98 -3.15
N SER A 76 6.89 4.76 -2.61
CA SER A 76 8.03 4.08 -2.02
C SER A 76 8.73 3.25 -3.08
N GLN A 77 9.86 3.75 -3.59
CA GLN A 77 10.64 3.01 -4.57
C GLN A 77 11.14 1.69 -3.99
N LEU A 78 11.56 1.70 -2.72
CA LEU A 78 12.04 0.49 -2.05
C LEU A 78 10.98 -0.62 -2.09
N VAL A 79 9.76 -0.32 -1.64
CA VAL A 79 8.68 -1.32 -1.58
C VAL A 79 8.35 -1.83 -2.98
N CYS A 80 8.20 -0.93 -3.95
CA CYS A 80 7.87 -1.33 -5.32
C CYS A 80 8.94 -2.22 -5.93
N MET A 81 10.20 -1.86 -5.75
CA MET A 81 11.30 -2.62 -6.35
C MET A 81 11.49 -3.97 -5.67
N GLN A 82 11.35 -4.03 -4.34
CA GLN A 82 11.45 -5.30 -3.64
C GLN A 82 10.27 -6.22 -3.96
N PHE A 83 9.05 -5.69 -3.95
CA PHE A 83 7.86 -6.48 -4.24
C PHE A 83 7.91 -7.03 -5.67
N ASN A 84 8.38 -6.25 -6.63
CA ASN A 84 8.48 -6.64 -8.04
C ASN A 84 9.74 -7.45 -8.33
N LYS A 85 10.50 -7.82 -7.29
CA LYS A 85 11.68 -8.69 -7.37
C LYS A 85 12.84 -8.08 -8.16
N LYS A 86 12.90 -6.75 -8.21
CA LYS A 86 14.00 -6.02 -8.82
C LYS A 86 15.14 -5.79 -7.84
N TRP A 87 14.83 -5.64 -6.56
CA TRP A 87 15.80 -5.43 -5.49
C TRP A 87 15.65 -6.53 -4.45
N LYS A 88 16.78 -6.93 -3.86
CA LYS A 88 16.77 -7.88 -2.74
C LYS A 88 16.28 -7.20 -1.47
N CYS A 89 15.65 -7.97 -0.60
CA CYS A 89 15.22 -7.50 0.72
C CYS A 89 16.05 -8.22 1.76
N LYS A 90 17.06 -7.55 2.30
CA LYS A 90 18.00 -8.15 3.24
C LYS A 90 17.63 -7.89 4.70
N GLU A 91 16.89 -6.83 4.98
CA GLU A 91 16.51 -6.49 6.34
C GLU A 91 15.39 -7.44 6.80
N ALA A 92 15.61 -8.09 7.96
CA ALA A 92 14.77 -9.19 8.41
C ALA A 92 13.30 -8.82 8.60
N THR A 93 13.02 -7.67 9.23
CA THR A 93 11.65 -7.22 9.47
C THR A 93 10.92 -6.95 8.16
N LEU A 94 11.59 -6.27 7.23
CA LEU A 94 10.99 -5.98 5.93
C LEU A 94 10.78 -7.25 5.11
N ALA A 95 11.68 -8.24 5.25
CA ALA A 95 11.53 -9.52 4.55
C ALA A 95 10.27 -10.27 4.99
N ILE A 96 9.93 -10.20 6.28
CA ILE A 96 8.69 -10.80 6.80
C ILE A 96 7.48 -10.11 6.19
N LEU A 97 7.49 -8.77 6.15
CA LEU A 97 6.39 -8.00 5.59
C LEU A 97 6.25 -8.23 4.09
N LEU A 98 7.37 -8.29 3.38
CA LEU A 98 7.38 -8.59 1.96
C LEU A 98 6.78 -9.97 1.67
N ALA A 99 7.16 -10.99 2.45
CA ALA A 99 6.63 -12.33 2.28
C ALA A 99 5.12 -12.35 2.49
N LYS A 100 4.62 -11.62 3.49
CA LYS A 100 3.18 -11.52 3.73
C LYS A 100 2.47 -10.83 2.56
N ALA A 101 3.02 -9.74 2.05
CA ALA A 101 2.45 -9.04 0.91
C ALA A 101 2.38 -9.95 -0.32
N GLN A 102 3.44 -10.69 -0.60
CA GLN A 102 3.47 -11.60 -1.74
C GLN A 102 2.48 -12.75 -1.58
N SER A 103 2.32 -13.26 -0.36
CA SER A 103 1.33 -14.30 -0.07
C SER A 103 -0.09 -13.82 -0.33
N LEU A 104 -0.40 -12.58 0.09
CA LEU A 104 -1.71 -11.98 -0.18
C LEU A 104 -1.91 -11.75 -1.68
N ARG A 105 -0.87 -11.29 -2.36
CA ARG A 105 -0.90 -11.08 -3.82
C ARG A 105 -1.28 -12.37 -4.55
N ASP A 106 -0.72 -13.48 -4.11
CA ASP A 106 -0.96 -14.78 -4.76
C ASP A 106 -2.43 -15.22 -4.68
N LYS A 107 -3.19 -14.67 -3.73
CA LYS A 107 -4.62 -14.97 -3.59
C LYS A 107 -5.49 -14.13 -4.53
N ILE A 108 -4.92 -13.11 -5.15
CA ILE A 108 -5.65 -12.25 -6.08
C ILE A 108 -5.59 -12.86 -7.47
N LYS A 109 -6.76 -13.09 -8.06
CA LYS A 109 -6.85 -13.76 -9.37
C LYS A 109 -6.89 -12.78 -10.54
N SER A 110 -7.10 -11.50 -10.24
CA SER A 110 -7.16 -10.46 -11.27
C SER A 110 -5.77 -10.15 -11.82
N ASP A 111 -5.74 -9.52 -12.99
CA ASP A 111 -4.52 -8.89 -13.49
C ASP A 111 -4.09 -7.81 -12.48
N PHE A 112 -2.84 -7.81 -12.07
CA PHE A 112 -2.37 -7.02 -10.94
C PHE A 112 -1.04 -6.35 -11.24
N SER A 113 -0.88 -5.11 -10.79
CA SER A 113 0.42 -4.45 -10.83
C SER A 113 0.60 -3.54 -9.61
N LEU A 114 1.84 -3.42 -9.16
CA LEU A 114 2.27 -2.41 -8.19
C LEU A 114 3.29 -1.52 -8.90
N SER A 115 3.01 -0.24 -9.02
CA SER A 115 3.85 0.69 -9.76
C SER A 115 4.32 1.84 -8.88
N TYR A 116 5.56 2.26 -9.09
CA TYR A 116 6.12 3.43 -8.42
C TYR A 116 5.62 4.69 -9.12
N ILE A 117 5.21 5.68 -8.34
CA ILE A 117 4.87 7.02 -8.83
C ILE A 117 5.61 8.06 -7.97
N PRO A 118 5.91 9.24 -8.54
CA PRO A 118 6.49 10.32 -7.75
C PRO A 118 5.55 10.78 -6.64
N ARG A 119 6.15 11.32 -5.56
CA ARG A 119 5.39 11.78 -4.40
C ARG A 119 4.32 12.79 -4.76
N GLU A 120 4.61 13.72 -5.68
CA GLU A 120 3.66 14.74 -6.11
C GLU A 120 2.43 14.19 -6.82
N GLN A 121 2.44 12.92 -7.21
CA GLN A 121 1.30 12.24 -7.80
C GLN A 121 0.54 11.39 -6.79
N ASN A 122 0.98 11.39 -5.52
CA ASN A 122 0.40 10.55 -4.47
C ASN A 122 -0.12 11.38 -3.30
N THR A 123 -0.64 12.57 -3.59
CA THR A 123 -0.96 13.56 -2.57
C THR A 123 -2.11 13.15 -1.64
N VAL A 124 -3.12 12.47 -2.15
CA VAL A 124 -4.27 12.06 -1.34
C VAL A 124 -3.85 11.00 -0.31
N ALA A 125 -3.16 9.95 -0.74
CA ALA A 125 -2.69 8.90 0.17
C ALA A 125 -1.70 9.47 1.20
N ASP A 126 -0.81 10.37 0.78
CA ASP A 126 0.14 11.04 1.69
C ASP A 126 -0.60 11.79 2.79
N LYS A 127 -1.61 12.58 2.42
CA LYS A 127 -2.41 13.32 3.40
C LYS A 127 -3.13 12.39 4.37
N LEU A 128 -3.72 11.31 3.84
CA LEU A 128 -4.41 10.32 4.67
C LEU A 128 -3.46 9.65 5.67
N ALA A 129 -2.25 9.32 5.25
CA ALA A 129 -1.24 8.72 6.13
C ALA A 129 -0.85 9.69 7.25
N LYS A 130 -0.64 10.96 6.92
CA LYS A 130 -0.27 11.99 7.90
C LYS A 130 -1.40 12.29 8.87
N GLU A 131 -2.64 12.30 8.40
CA GLU A 131 -3.80 12.51 9.27
C GLU A 131 -3.95 11.40 10.30
N ALA A 132 -3.49 10.20 9.99
CA ALA A 132 -3.56 9.05 10.90
C ALA A 132 -2.56 9.14 12.04
N ILE A 133 -1.51 9.93 11.87
CA ILE A 133 -0.50 10.15 12.91
C ILE A 133 -1.02 11.22 13.85
N SER A 134 -1.21 10.87 15.10
CA SER A 134 -1.75 11.84 16.07
C SER A 134 -0.88 11.96 17.30
#